data_95bbc5d19fae3abd6eaae9b11fa6b515
#
_entry.id   95bbc5d19fae3abd6eaae9b11fa6b515
#
_cell.length_a   1.000
_cell.length_b   1.000
_cell.length_c   1.000
_cell.angle_alpha   90.00
_cell.angle_beta   90.00
_cell.angle_gamma   90.00
#
_symmetry.space_group_name_H-M   'P 1'
#
loop_
_entity.id
_entity.type
_entity.pdbx_description
1 polymer ?
#
loop_
_entity_poly.entity_id
_entity_poly.type
_entity_poly.pdbx_seq_one_letter_code
_entity_poly.pdbx_strand_id
1 'polypeptide(L)'
;SFPFSPPIFKGRILNKKPKIGYVRNLSAEGILSLDPDLVIGEDDMGPPNVISQLKKLNVNLKIVEEIQTPEGILEKIYTVAKILNIEQKAKEIVNNKLIASVKELKKLSKENSTLEKNKVILILSMEGTSPVIAGANTGGNSFIQMIGARNVYSQIEGWKPVSIESILEYNPDYII
;
A
#
# COMPACT_ATOMS: atom_id res chain seq x y z
N SER A 1 -1.40 19.83 5.06
CA SER A 1 -2.20 19.16 4.03
C SER A 1 -1.25 18.34 3.17
N PHE A 2 -1.29 17.02 3.29
CA PHE A 2 -0.50 16.14 2.44
C PHE A 2 -1.06 16.16 1.02
N PRO A 3 -0.26 16.52 0.00
CA PRO A 3 -0.72 16.56 -1.38
C PRO A 3 -0.57 15.20 -2.09
N PHE A 4 -0.77 14.08 -1.39
CA PHE A 4 -0.71 12.77 -2.03
C PHE A 4 -2.11 12.27 -2.34
N SER A 5 -2.67 12.76 -3.44
CA SER A 5 -3.65 11.99 -4.21
C SER A 5 -2.85 11.27 -5.30
N PRO A 6 -2.69 9.95 -5.24
CA PRO A 6 -1.97 9.23 -6.29
C PRO A 6 -2.68 9.43 -7.63
N PRO A 7 -1.96 9.76 -8.71
CA PRO A 7 -2.55 9.97 -10.04
C PRO A 7 -2.92 8.65 -10.74
N ILE A 8 -3.28 7.61 -9.99
CA ILE A 8 -3.40 6.24 -10.51
C ILE A 8 -4.64 6.05 -11.39
N PHE A 9 -5.62 6.95 -11.32
CA PHE A 9 -6.83 6.82 -12.15
C PHE A 9 -7.14 8.11 -12.91
N LYS A 10 -6.45 8.36 -14.01
CA LYS A 10 -6.87 9.31 -15.04
C LYS A 10 -8.12 8.82 -15.82
N GLY A 11 -9.02 8.09 -15.17
CA GLY A 11 -10.31 7.76 -15.71
C GLY A 11 -11.26 8.94 -15.51
N ARG A 12 -11.70 9.59 -16.57
CA ARG A 12 -12.67 10.73 -16.53
C ARG A 12 -13.91 10.42 -15.67
N ILE A 13 -14.27 9.16 -15.52
CA ILE A 13 -15.46 8.70 -14.78
C ILE A 13 -15.23 8.83 -13.25
N LEU A 14 -14.08 8.41 -12.72
CA LEU A 14 -13.81 8.42 -11.28
C LEU A 14 -13.60 9.83 -10.72
N ASN A 15 -13.07 10.76 -11.52
CA ASN A 15 -12.90 12.15 -11.09
C ASN A 15 -14.23 12.89 -10.85
N LYS A 16 -15.34 12.36 -11.36
CA LYS A 16 -16.70 12.90 -11.17
C LYS A 16 -17.42 12.30 -9.96
N LYS A 17 -16.85 11.29 -9.31
CA LYS A 17 -17.45 10.65 -8.15
C LYS A 17 -17.13 11.43 -6.87
N PRO A 18 -18.04 11.46 -5.89
CA PRO A 18 -17.79 12.05 -4.59
C PRO A 18 -16.55 11.43 -3.93
N LYS A 19 -15.77 12.26 -3.25
CA LYS A 19 -14.62 11.81 -2.47
C LYS A 19 -15.03 11.75 -1.01
N ILE A 20 -14.78 10.60 -0.37
CA ILE A 20 -15.13 10.36 1.03
C ILE A 20 -13.97 10.65 2.00
N GLY A 21 -12.85 11.19 1.48
CA GLY A 21 -11.72 11.59 2.31
C GLY A 21 -10.51 10.65 2.22
N TYR A 22 -9.62 10.82 3.18
CA TYR A 22 -8.41 10.00 3.33
C TYR A 22 -8.73 8.70 4.07
N VAL A 23 -8.18 7.58 3.61
CA VAL A 23 -8.51 6.23 4.11
C VAL A 23 -8.41 6.07 5.64
N ARG A 24 -7.46 6.74 6.27
CA ARG A 24 -7.27 6.70 7.74
C ARG A 24 -8.02 7.79 8.51
N ASN A 25 -8.74 8.66 7.81
CA ASN A 25 -9.53 9.74 8.41
C ASN A 25 -10.90 9.85 7.74
N LEU A 26 -11.62 8.72 7.72
CA LEU A 26 -12.95 8.61 7.15
C LEU A 26 -14.01 9.15 8.11
N SER A 27 -15.18 9.46 7.56
CA SER A 27 -16.39 9.80 8.31
C SER A 27 -17.48 8.78 7.99
N ALA A 28 -18.12 8.22 9.03
CA ALA A 28 -19.26 7.33 8.83
C ALA A 28 -20.40 8.05 8.10
N GLU A 29 -20.68 9.30 8.48
CA GLU A 29 -21.70 10.14 7.82
C GLU A 29 -21.36 10.37 6.34
N GLY A 30 -20.09 10.68 6.01
CA GLY A 30 -19.64 10.86 4.64
C GLY A 30 -19.81 9.59 3.79
N ILE A 31 -19.59 8.42 4.35
CA ILE A 31 -19.83 7.13 3.66
C ILE A 31 -21.32 6.89 3.49
N LEU A 32 -22.10 7.04 4.56
CA LEU A 32 -23.55 6.78 4.56
C LEU A 32 -24.33 7.76 3.68
N SER A 33 -23.86 9.00 3.52
CA SER A 33 -24.51 9.99 2.64
C SER A 33 -24.54 9.58 1.17
N LEU A 34 -23.73 8.59 0.78
CA LEU A 34 -23.70 8.04 -0.57
C LEU A 34 -24.65 6.85 -0.76
N ASP A 35 -25.38 6.45 0.29
CA ASP A 35 -26.29 5.29 0.31
C ASP A 35 -25.67 4.05 -0.37
N PRO A 36 -24.53 3.54 0.12
CA PRO A 36 -23.80 2.49 -0.57
C PRO A 36 -24.43 1.11 -0.34
N ASP A 37 -24.63 0.34 -1.40
CA ASP A 37 -24.98 -1.09 -1.32
C ASP A 37 -23.83 -1.95 -0.79
N LEU A 38 -22.60 -1.49 -1.00
CA LEU A 38 -21.36 -2.17 -0.61
C LEU A 38 -20.25 -1.16 -0.33
N VAL A 39 -19.56 -1.33 0.77
CA VAL A 39 -18.32 -0.62 1.10
C VAL A 39 -17.18 -1.62 1.08
N ILE A 40 -16.15 -1.35 0.28
CA ILE A 40 -14.91 -2.13 0.27
C ILE A 40 -13.81 -1.23 0.83
N GLY A 41 -13.10 -1.72 1.82
CA GLY A 41 -11.97 -1.03 2.43
C GLY A 41 -10.78 -1.96 2.63
N GLU A 42 -9.64 -1.37 2.95
CA GLU A 42 -8.44 -2.09 3.37
C GLU A 42 -8.40 -2.19 4.90
N ASP A 43 -7.54 -3.05 5.42
CA ASP A 43 -7.39 -3.28 6.86
C ASP A 43 -6.84 -2.08 7.63
N ASP A 44 -6.20 -1.14 6.92
CA ASP A 44 -5.72 0.13 7.47
C ASP A 44 -6.77 1.27 7.46
N MET A 45 -7.99 1.00 6.95
CA MET A 45 -9.04 2.02 6.94
C MET A 45 -9.48 2.40 8.36
N GLY A 46 -9.75 3.68 8.55
CA GLY A 46 -10.07 4.19 9.88
C GLY A 46 -10.65 5.59 9.93
N PRO A 47 -10.81 6.11 11.13
CA PRO A 47 -10.41 5.56 12.44
C PRO A 47 -11.30 4.38 12.88
N PRO A 48 -10.86 3.55 13.87
CA PRO A 48 -11.57 2.33 14.28
C PRO A 48 -13.02 2.54 14.75
N ASN A 49 -13.32 3.71 15.33
CA ASN A 49 -14.69 4.05 15.73
C ASN A 49 -15.64 4.17 14.53
N VAL A 50 -15.15 4.65 13.37
CA VAL A 50 -15.94 4.73 12.14
C VAL A 50 -16.29 3.34 11.63
N ILE A 51 -15.32 2.42 11.63
CA ILE A 51 -15.54 1.03 11.27
C ILE A 51 -16.58 0.37 12.17
N SER A 52 -16.47 0.64 13.49
CA SER A 52 -17.43 0.14 14.48
C SER A 52 -18.84 0.70 14.25
N GLN A 53 -18.96 1.97 13.88
CA GLN A 53 -20.25 2.59 13.54
C GLN A 53 -20.87 1.98 12.29
N LEU A 54 -20.10 1.81 11.20
CA LEU A 54 -20.59 1.18 9.97
C LEU A 54 -21.09 -0.24 10.21
N LYS A 55 -20.36 -1.02 11.02
CA LYS A 55 -20.78 -2.38 11.42
C LYS A 55 -22.07 -2.38 12.23
N LYS A 56 -22.22 -1.45 13.21
CA LYS A 56 -23.44 -1.33 14.03
C LYS A 56 -24.67 -0.96 13.19
N LEU A 57 -24.48 -0.19 12.14
CA LEU A 57 -25.52 0.20 11.20
C LEU A 57 -25.78 -0.84 10.10
N ASN A 58 -25.19 -2.04 10.22
CA ASN A 58 -25.33 -3.15 9.27
C ASN A 58 -24.95 -2.78 7.82
N VAL A 59 -24.00 -1.86 7.66
CA VAL A 59 -23.45 -1.56 6.34
C VAL A 59 -22.75 -2.81 5.82
N ASN A 60 -22.99 -3.17 4.55
CA ASN A 60 -22.30 -4.27 3.89
C ASN A 60 -20.83 -3.90 3.66
N LEU A 61 -20.03 -4.03 4.70
CA LEU A 61 -18.62 -3.68 4.71
C LEU A 61 -17.75 -4.92 4.50
N LYS A 62 -16.90 -4.89 3.47
CA LYS A 62 -15.88 -5.91 3.18
C LYS A 62 -14.51 -5.32 3.38
N ILE A 63 -13.72 -5.89 4.26
CA ILE A 63 -12.33 -5.52 4.47
C ILE A 63 -11.45 -6.47 3.67
N VAL A 64 -10.55 -5.93 2.89
CA VAL A 64 -9.55 -6.65 2.10
C VAL A 64 -8.20 -6.45 2.76
N GLU A 65 -7.54 -7.53 3.12
CA GLU A 65 -6.21 -7.50 3.71
C GLU A 65 -5.17 -7.07 2.69
N GLU A 66 -4.23 -6.23 3.11
CA GLU A 66 -3.11 -5.81 2.29
C GLU A 66 -1.88 -6.67 2.57
N ILE A 67 -1.67 -7.70 1.75
CA ILE A 67 -0.46 -8.51 1.78
C ILE A 67 0.57 -7.87 0.84
N GLN A 68 1.57 -7.22 1.40
CA GLN A 68 2.58 -6.44 0.68
C GLN A 68 3.67 -7.33 0.06
N THR A 69 3.26 -8.29 -0.77
CA THR A 69 4.11 -9.19 -1.55
C THR A 69 3.63 -9.23 -3.01
N PRO A 70 4.47 -9.67 -3.95
CA PRO A 70 4.03 -9.83 -5.34
C PRO A 70 2.82 -10.76 -5.48
N GLU A 71 2.74 -11.81 -4.68
CA GLU A 71 1.59 -12.73 -4.62
C GLU A 71 0.37 -12.05 -4.02
N GLY A 72 0.55 -11.30 -2.93
CA GLY A 72 -0.52 -10.57 -2.26
C GLY A 72 -1.23 -9.57 -3.18
N ILE A 73 -0.51 -8.97 -4.12
CA ILE A 73 -1.10 -8.12 -5.18
C ILE A 73 -2.11 -8.92 -6.01
N LEU A 74 -1.76 -10.15 -6.40
CA LEU A 74 -2.63 -11.01 -7.19
C LEU A 74 -3.84 -11.48 -6.36
N GLU A 75 -3.62 -11.87 -5.11
CA GLU A 75 -4.66 -12.28 -4.17
C GLU A 75 -5.67 -11.16 -3.91
N LYS A 76 -5.18 -9.94 -3.71
CA LYS A 76 -6.04 -8.76 -3.52
C LYS A 76 -6.95 -8.53 -4.73
N ILE A 77 -6.43 -8.66 -5.96
CA ILE A 77 -7.22 -8.53 -7.18
C ILE A 77 -8.31 -9.60 -7.24
N TYR A 78 -8.00 -10.86 -6.92
CA TYR A 78 -8.99 -11.93 -6.91
C TYR A 78 -10.01 -11.77 -5.79
N THR A 79 -9.60 -11.32 -4.61
CA THR A 79 -10.49 -11.05 -3.48
C THR A 79 -11.51 -9.96 -3.83
N VAL A 80 -11.05 -8.83 -4.37
CA VAL A 80 -11.93 -7.75 -4.81
C VAL A 80 -12.86 -8.23 -5.92
N ALA A 81 -12.34 -8.99 -6.89
CA ALA A 81 -13.14 -9.53 -7.99
C ALA A 81 -14.25 -10.48 -7.50
N LYS A 82 -13.95 -11.32 -6.50
CA LYS A 82 -14.93 -12.22 -5.86
C LYS A 82 -16.02 -11.43 -5.13
N ILE A 83 -15.65 -10.36 -4.42
CA ILE A 83 -16.62 -9.47 -3.75
C ILE A 83 -17.58 -8.85 -4.77
N LEU A 84 -17.08 -8.51 -5.96
CA LEU A 84 -17.83 -7.86 -7.04
C LEU A 84 -18.46 -8.82 -8.05
N ASN A 85 -18.27 -10.13 -7.91
CA ASN A 85 -18.71 -11.17 -8.86
C ASN A 85 -18.17 -10.95 -10.29
N ILE A 86 -16.89 -10.56 -10.42
CA ILE A 86 -16.22 -10.29 -11.70
C ILE A 86 -14.90 -11.09 -11.85
N GLU A 87 -14.85 -12.32 -11.35
CA GLU A 87 -13.63 -13.13 -11.27
C GLU A 87 -13.02 -13.40 -12.65
N GLN A 88 -13.85 -13.50 -13.70
CA GLN A 88 -13.35 -13.69 -15.06
C GLN A 88 -12.49 -12.49 -15.50
N LYS A 89 -12.93 -11.27 -15.17
CA LYS A 89 -12.16 -10.06 -15.48
C LYS A 89 -10.84 -9.99 -14.70
N ALA A 90 -10.82 -10.47 -13.47
CA ALA A 90 -9.58 -10.58 -12.69
C ALA A 90 -8.60 -11.55 -13.34
N LYS A 91 -9.06 -12.73 -13.78
CA LYS A 91 -8.23 -13.71 -14.50
C LYS A 91 -7.60 -13.11 -15.76
N GLU A 92 -8.37 -12.35 -16.54
CA GLU A 92 -7.86 -11.67 -17.72
C GLU A 92 -6.77 -10.63 -17.38
N ILE A 93 -7.01 -9.79 -16.38
CA ILE A 93 -6.05 -8.77 -15.95
C ILE A 93 -4.76 -9.42 -15.42
N VAL A 94 -4.89 -10.41 -14.55
CA VAL A 94 -3.75 -11.11 -13.95
C VAL A 94 -2.93 -11.82 -15.01
N ASN A 95 -3.57 -12.62 -15.87
CA ASN A 95 -2.87 -13.41 -16.89
C ASN A 95 -2.20 -12.52 -17.95
N ASN A 96 -2.88 -11.48 -18.42
CA ASN A 96 -2.41 -10.69 -19.54
C ASN A 96 -1.44 -9.57 -19.14
N LYS A 97 -1.48 -9.10 -17.88
CA LYS A 97 -0.73 -7.90 -17.47
C LYS A 97 0.21 -8.10 -16.30
N LEU A 98 -0.07 -9.02 -15.37
CA LEU A 98 0.62 -9.04 -14.09
C LEU A 98 1.49 -10.29 -13.88
N ILE A 99 1.05 -11.45 -14.33
CA ILE A 99 1.75 -12.72 -14.03
C ILE A 99 3.18 -12.74 -14.58
N ALA A 100 3.39 -12.19 -15.77
CA ALA A 100 4.71 -12.10 -16.38
C ALA A 100 5.62 -11.17 -15.58
N SER A 101 5.13 -9.98 -15.21
CA SER A 101 5.89 -9.00 -14.45
C SER A 101 6.24 -9.50 -13.04
N VAL A 102 5.31 -10.20 -12.38
CA VAL A 102 5.56 -10.80 -11.05
C VAL A 102 6.62 -11.89 -11.14
N LYS A 103 6.58 -12.74 -12.19
CA LYS A 103 7.60 -13.78 -12.43
C LYS A 103 8.97 -13.16 -12.69
N GLU A 104 9.01 -12.10 -13.51
CA GLU A 104 10.25 -11.40 -13.84
C GLU A 104 10.85 -10.73 -12.60
N LEU A 105 10.04 -10.04 -11.81
CA LEU A 105 10.48 -9.43 -10.54
C LEU A 105 11.09 -10.48 -9.60
N LYS A 106 10.44 -11.63 -9.44
CA LYS A 106 10.96 -12.73 -8.63
C LYS A 106 12.27 -13.31 -9.17
N LYS A 107 12.39 -13.42 -10.48
CA LYS A 107 13.62 -13.89 -11.13
C LYS A 107 14.75 -12.90 -10.86
N LEU A 108 14.54 -11.62 -11.11
CA LEU A 108 15.51 -10.54 -10.85
C LEU A 108 15.92 -10.48 -9.37
N SER A 109 14.96 -10.57 -8.46
CA SER A 109 15.23 -10.59 -7.02
C SER A 109 16.12 -11.78 -6.61
N LYS A 110 15.93 -12.97 -7.21
CA LYS A 110 16.76 -14.15 -6.95
C LYS A 110 18.15 -14.06 -7.60
N GLU A 111 18.23 -13.61 -8.84
CA GLU A 111 19.50 -13.46 -9.58
C GLU A 111 20.39 -12.40 -8.92
N ASN A 112 19.77 -11.37 -8.37
CA ASN A 112 20.42 -10.32 -7.62
C ASN A 112 20.51 -10.62 -6.11
N SER A 113 20.55 -11.90 -5.70
CA SER A 113 20.67 -12.27 -4.27
C SER A 113 21.92 -11.73 -3.60
N THR A 114 22.94 -11.30 -4.38
CA THR A 114 24.04 -10.44 -3.92
C THR A 114 23.57 -9.08 -3.44
N LEU A 115 22.36 -8.63 -3.88
CA LEU A 115 21.73 -7.39 -3.44
C LEU A 115 21.20 -7.45 -2.00
N GLU A 116 21.06 -8.63 -1.39
CA GLU A 116 20.80 -8.73 0.06
C GLU A 116 21.89 -8.02 0.88
N LYS A 117 23.07 -7.85 0.29
CA LYS A 117 24.16 -7.07 0.89
C LYS A 117 23.97 -5.57 0.67
N ASN A 118 23.22 -5.14 -0.35
CA ASN A 118 23.01 -3.73 -0.62
C ASN A 118 22.04 -3.14 0.43
N LYS A 119 22.57 -2.20 1.17
CA LYS A 119 21.85 -1.45 2.20
C LYS A 119 21.06 -0.34 1.55
N VAL A 120 19.76 -0.37 1.70
CA VAL A 120 18.82 0.59 1.07
C VAL A 120 18.04 1.31 2.14
N ILE A 121 17.81 2.60 1.90
CA ILE A 121 16.86 3.44 2.62
C ILE A 121 15.81 3.91 1.62
N LEU A 122 14.54 3.89 2.02
CA LEU A 122 13.46 4.56 1.29
C LEU A 122 12.98 5.74 2.13
N ILE A 123 12.99 6.93 1.52
CA ILE A 123 12.53 8.18 2.12
C ILE A 123 11.16 8.52 1.53
N LEU A 124 10.13 8.60 2.38
CA LEU A 124 8.79 8.98 1.98
C LEU A 124 8.65 10.49 1.79
N SER A 125 9.22 11.26 2.69
CA SER A 125 9.08 12.72 2.74
C SER A 125 10.14 13.34 3.64
N MET A 126 10.20 14.68 3.64
CA MET A 126 10.98 15.46 4.60
C MET A 126 10.02 16.16 5.56
N GLU A 127 10.22 15.96 6.87
CA GLU A 127 9.55 16.73 7.93
C GLU A 127 10.54 17.77 8.48
N GLY A 128 10.43 18.99 7.98
CA GLY A 128 11.46 20.00 8.24
C GLY A 128 12.80 19.56 7.64
N THR A 129 13.79 19.32 8.50
CA THR A 129 15.12 18.81 8.12
C THR A 129 15.26 17.30 8.30
N SER A 130 14.24 16.62 8.81
CA SER A 130 14.28 15.19 9.11
C SER A 130 13.62 14.37 8.02
N PRO A 131 14.33 13.45 7.36
CA PRO A 131 13.73 12.49 6.44
C PRO A 131 12.86 11.48 7.19
N VAL A 132 11.66 11.20 6.64
CA VAL A 132 10.77 10.14 7.11
C VAL A 132 11.08 8.88 6.32
N ILE A 133 11.62 7.88 7.01
CA ILE A 133 12.09 6.62 6.41
C ILE A 133 11.08 5.49 6.57
N ALA A 134 11.18 4.50 5.67
CA ALA A 134 10.46 3.25 5.76
C ALA A 134 11.12 2.29 6.75
N GLY A 135 10.45 2.03 7.87
CA GLY A 135 10.78 0.95 8.80
C GLY A 135 10.00 -0.34 8.50
N ALA A 136 10.06 -1.31 9.43
CA ALA A 136 9.28 -2.55 9.36
C ALA A 136 7.77 -2.27 9.19
N ASN A 137 7.06 -3.21 8.61
CA ASN A 137 5.60 -3.15 8.38
C ASN A 137 5.15 -1.91 7.60
N THR A 138 5.97 -1.47 6.62
CA THR A 138 5.64 -0.40 5.68
C THR A 138 5.74 -0.90 4.24
N GLY A 139 4.96 -0.30 3.34
CA GLY A 139 5.08 -0.56 1.90
C GLY A 139 6.48 -0.29 1.35
N GLY A 140 7.20 0.68 1.92
CA GLY A 140 8.59 0.95 1.57
C GLY A 140 9.54 -0.19 1.95
N ASN A 141 9.38 -0.78 3.13
CA ASN A 141 10.14 -1.97 3.53
C ASN A 141 9.85 -3.16 2.61
N SER A 142 8.58 -3.39 2.33
CA SER A 142 8.17 -4.48 1.43
C SER A 142 8.68 -4.27 0.01
N PHE A 143 8.70 -3.03 -0.48
CA PHE A 143 9.31 -2.70 -1.77
C PHE A 143 10.80 -3.03 -1.80
N ILE A 144 11.57 -2.63 -0.78
CA ILE A 144 13.00 -2.95 -0.67
C ILE A 144 13.22 -4.46 -0.67
N GLN A 145 12.39 -5.21 0.07
CA GLN A 145 12.46 -6.67 0.11
C GLN A 145 12.09 -7.31 -1.25
N MET A 146 11.07 -6.79 -1.93
CA MET A 146 10.66 -7.29 -3.26
C MET A 146 11.75 -7.18 -4.32
N ILE A 147 12.61 -6.16 -4.24
CA ILE A 147 13.76 -6.02 -5.15
C ILE A 147 14.99 -6.83 -4.71
N GLY A 148 14.92 -7.56 -3.59
CA GLY A 148 16.01 -8.39 -3.07
C GLY A 148 17.08 -7.60 -2.30
N ALA A 149 16.80 -6.38 -1.84
CA ALA A 149 17.71 -5.55 -1.07
C ALA A 149 17.40 -5.60 0.43
N ARG A 150 18.32 -5.04 1.24
CA ARG A 150 18.18 -4.96 2.70
C ARG A 150 17.81 -3.54 3.14
N ASN A 151 16.67 -3.39 3.79
CA ASN A 151 16.32 -2.15 4.47
C ASN A 151 17.16 -1.99 5.74
N VAL A 152 17.95 -0.92 5.83
CA VAL A 152 18.81 -0.67 7.00
C VAL A 152 18.01 -0.30 8.25
N TYR A 153 16.78 0.16 8.07
CA TYR A 153 15.85 0.53 9.15
C TYR A 153 14.79 -0.55 9.43
N SER A 154 15.02 -1.79 9.03
CA SER A 154 14.07 -2.91 9.27
C SER A 154 13.82 -3.21 10.76
N GLN A 155 14.61 -2.65 11.68
CA GLN A 155 14.44 -2.76 13.13
C GLN A 155 13.42 -1.73 13.69
N ILE A 156 13.09 -0.70 12.92
CA ILE A 156 12.20 0.39 13.34
C ILE A 156 10.81 0.11 12.79
N GLU A 157 9.80 0.19 13.64
CA GLU A 157 8.41 -0.04 13.26
C GLU A 157 7.78 1.18 12.58
N GLY A 158 7.17 0.97 11.41
CA GLY A 158 6.41 1.99 10.71
C GLY A 158 7.25 3.08 10.04
N TRP A 159 6.60 4.14 9.59
CA TRP A 159 7.24 5.33 9.05
C TRP A 159 7.73 6.23 10.17
N LYS A 160 9.01 6.58 10.18
CA LYS A 160 9.62 7.37 11.27
C LYS A 160 10.56 8.45 10.73
N PRO A 161 10.50 9.66 11.32
CA PRO A 161 11.54 10.67 11.08
C PRO A 161 12.86 10.20 11.73
N VAL A 162 13.97 10.39 11.04
CA VAL A 162 15.33 10.11 11.52
C VAL A 162 16.23 11.30 11.27
N SER A 163 17.37 11.37 11.95
CA SER A 163 18.36 12.42 11.68
C SER A 163 19.27 12.03 10.49
N ILE A 164 19.87 13.03 9.88
CA ILE A 164 20.85 12.84 8.82
C ILE A 164 22.08 12.07 9.33
N GLU A 165 22.48 12.33 10.57
CA GLU A 165 23.60 11.64 11.22
C GLU A 165 23.31 10.13 11.33
N SER A 166 22.08 9.75 11.69
CA SER A 166 21.66 8.34 11.71
C SER A 166 21.80 7.70 10.33
N ILE A 167 21.39 8.40 9.26
CA ILE A 167 21.53 7.89 7.90
C ILE A 167 23.02 7.66 7.55
N LEU A 168 23.89 8.61 7.90
CA LEU A 168 25.32 8.49 7.67
C LEU A 168 25.96 7.34 8.45
N GLU A 169 25.52 7.12 9.70
CA GLU A 169 25.99 6.00 10.54
C GLU A 169 25.64 4.64 9.93
N TYR A 170 24.42 4.46 9.42
CA TYR A 170 24.03 3.22 8.74
C TYR A 170 24.73 3.02 7.40
N ASN A 171 25.25 4.09 6.81
CA ASN A 171 26.00 4.10 5.55
C ASN A 171 25.29 3.25 4.47
N PRO A 172 24.13 3.69 3.97
CA PRO A 172 23.40 2.96 2.95
C PRO A 172 24.14 3.01 1.61
N ASP A 173 24.01 1.96 0.80
CA ASP A 173 24.51 1.93 -0.56
C ASP A 173 23.60 2.70 -1.52
N TYR A 174 22.29 2.73 -1.21
CA TYR A 174 21.27 3.42 -2.02
C TYR A 174 20.25 4.14 -1.14
N ILE A 175 19.82 5.30 -1.62
CA ILE A 175 18.71 6.09 -1.08
C ILE A 175 17.67 6.25 -2.19
N ILE A 176 16.40 5.89 -1.90
CA ILE A 176 15.27 5.92 -2.82
C ILE A 176 14.23 6.91 -2.30
#